data_22297ace3fd78cafec5e789bb172f781
#
_entry.id   22297ace3fd78cafec5e789bb172f781
#
_cell.length_a   1.000
_cell.length_b   1.000
_cell.length_c   1.000
_cell.angle_alpha   90.00
_cell.angle_beta   90.00
_cell.angle_gamma   90.00
#
_symmetry.space_group_name_H-M   'P 1'
#
loop_
_entity.id
_entity.type
_entity.pdbx_description
1 polymer ?
#
loop_
_entity_poly.entity_id
_entity_poly.type
_entity_poly.pdbx_seq_one_letter_code
_entity_poly.pdbx_strand_id
1 'polypeptide(L)'
;MDQPGNSKKLYTTHEVARLLGVTPITVIRWIEGGKFKCYTTVGGHRRIDHAELAKFAQAYNLPWRGDEELKNRKEFVVLGVDDEPDVLDLFQDILDSISGLQFIGVSSGFLAAAKLVEERPDLVLLDFMMPELDGFEFCRFARQDPRFKDLPIIAVTGLKGDEEQMKMREAGVNEILIKPFSHDYFVGKIEHFQQRHKKMEEGH
;
A
#
# COMPACT_ATOMS: atom_id res chain seq x y z
N MET A 1 26.46 -9.80 19.66
CA MET A 1 25.93 -10.63 18.55
C MET A 1 24.44 -10.38 18.49
N ASP A 2 24.08 -9.34 17.74
CA ASP A 2 22.67 -8.98 17.52
C ASP A 2 22.07 -9.95 16.52
N GLN A 3 20.94 -10.56 16.89
CA GLN A 3 20.17 -11.40 16.00
C GLN A 3 19.44 -10.52 14.98
N PRO A 4 19.52 -10.79 13.66
CA PRO A 4 18.72 -10.11 12.66
C PRO A 4 17.30 -10.69 12.66
N GLY A 5 16.28 -9.81 12.68
CA GLY A 5 14.95 -10.15 12.19
C GLY A 5 13.83 -10.30 13.22
N ASN A 6 13.55 -9.23 13.96
CA ASN A 6 12.19 -9.00 14.42
C ASN A 6 11.78 -7.62 13.89
N SER A 7 11.27 -7.59 12.65
CA SER A 7 10.66 -6.38 12.12
C SER A 7 9.48 -6.05 13.03
N LYS A 8 9.64 -5.00 13.85
CA LYS A 8 8.57 -4.50 14.72
C LYS A 8 7.42 -4.07 13.81
N LYS A 9 6.31 -4.82 13.82
CA LYS A 9 5.12 -4.40 13.11
C LYS A 9 4.63 -3.09 13.72
N LEU A 10 4.48 -2.09 12.87
CA LEU A 10 3.98 -0.76 13.21
C LEU A 10 2.57 -0.60 12.60
N TYR A 11 1.65 -0.06 13.37
CA TYR A 11 0.27 0.17 12.95
C TYR A 11 -0.02 1.65 12.77
N THR A 12 -0.86 1.96 11.80
CA THR A 12 -1.48 3.28 11.63
C THR A 12 -2.60 3.50 12.65
N THR A 13 -3.07 4.73 12.79
CA THR A 13 -4.22 5.03 13.65
C THR A 13 -5.51 4.35 13.19
N HIS A 14 -5.67 4.13 11.89
CA HIS A 14 -6.83 3.43 11.32
C HIS A 14 -6.81 1.93 11.61
N GLU A 15 -5.65 1.29 11.43
CA GLU A 15 -5.49 -0.13 11.78
C GLU A 15 -5.73 -0.37 13.28
N VAL A 16 -5.18 0.49 14.14
CA VAL A 16 -5.43 0.43 15.59
C VAL A 16 -6.91 0.57 15.92
N ALA A 17 -7.59 1.51 15.29
CA ALA A 17 -9.02 1.74 15.47
C ALA A 17 -9.83 0.47 15.16
N ARG A 18 -9.51 -0.20 14.05
CA ARG A 18 -10.13 -1.45 13.65
C ARG A 18 -9.82 -2.59 14.62
N LEU A 19 -8.54 -2.77 14.98
CA LEU A 19 -8.09 -3.85 15.89
C LEU A 19 -8.73 -3.79 17.27
N LEU A 20 -9.01 -2.56 17.75
CA LEU A 20 -9.59 -2.33 19.07
C LEU A 20 -11.10 -2.04 19.02
N GLY A 21 -11.73 -2.03 17.84
CA GLY A 21 -13.16 -1.80 17.68
C GLY A 21 -13.61 -0.37 18.03
N VAL A 22 -12.77 0.63 17.75
CA VAL A 22 -13.01 2.06 18.05
C VAL A 22 -12.90 2.92 16.80
N THR A 23 -13.13 4.22 16.91
CA THR A 23 -12.92 5.17 15.80
C THR A 23 -11.48 5.67 15.74
N PRO A 24 -10.95 6.05 14.57
CA PRO A 24 -9.61 6.65 14.44
C PRO A 24 -9.43 7.90 15.32
N ILE A 25 -10.47 8.71 15.47
CA ILE A 25 -10.48 9.89 16.36
C ILE A 25 -10.23 9.48 17.82
N THR A 26 -10.79 8.36 18.26
CA THR A 26 -10.55 7.82 19.60
C THR A 26 -9.07 7.45 19.79
N VAL A 27 -8.47 6.80 18.80
CA VAL A 27 -7.03 6.46 18.82
C VAL A 27 -6.17 7.72 18.89
N ILE A 28 -6.48 8.73 18.09
CA ILE A 28 -5.77 10.02 18.09
C ILE A 28 -5.81 10.65 19.48
N ARG A 29 -6.99 10.69 20.12
CA ARG A 29 -7.15 11.21 21.49
C ARG A 29 -6.33 10.43 22.51
N TRP A 30 -6.22 9.12 22.36
CA TRP A 30 -5.41 8.29 23.26
C TRP A 30 -3.91 8.57 23.09
N ILE A 31 -3.45 8.79 21.85
CA ILE A 31 -2.06 9.18 21.57
C ILE A 31 -1.76 10.56 22.20
N GLU A 32 -2.63 11.53 21.95
CA GLU A 32 -2.50 12.89 22.49
C GLU A 32 -2.59 12.94 24.01
N GLY A 33 -3.37 12.06 24.58
CA GLY A 33 -3.45 11.83 26.04
C GLY A 33 -2.32 10.98 26.62
N GLY A 34 -1.32 10.61 25.84
CA GLY A 34 -0.14 9.86 26.31
C GLY A 34 -0.44 8.43 26.78
N LYS A 35 -1.55 7.82 26.33
CA LYS A 35 -1.97 6.49 26.77
C LYS A 35 -1.05 5.38 26.27
N PHE A 36 -0.39 5.56 25.13
CA PHE A 36 0.65 4.69 24.59
C PHE A 36 1.61 5.47 23.68
N LYS A 37 2.79 4.91 23.46
CA LYS A 37 3.83 5.53 22.65
C LYS A 37 3.49 5.44 21.18
N CYS A 38 3.73 6.53 20.48
CA CYS A 38 3.55 6.65 19.05
C CYS A 38 4.83 7.23 18.43
N TYR A 39 5.24 6.68 17.30
CA TYR A 39 6.31 7.24 16.48
C TYR A 39 5.66 8.11 15.39
N THR A 40 6.34 9.15 14.98
CA THR A 40 5.92 9.97 13.84
C THR A 40 6.97 9.85 12.76
N THR A 41 6.57 9.49 11.53
CA THR A 41 7.45 9.47 10.37
C THR A 41 7.84 10.89 9.97
N VAL A 42 8.82 11.03 9.06
CA VAL A 42 9.24 12.33 8.54
C VAL A 42 8.08 13.07 7.86
N GLY A 43 7.15 12.34 7.21
CA GLY A 43 5.92 12.88 6.63
C GLY A 43 4.78 13.18 7.63
N GLY A 44 5.03 13.08 8.95
CA GLY A 44 4.04 13.42 9.99
C GLY A 44 3.09 12.28 10.36
N HIS A 45 3.28 11.07 9.82
CA HIS A 45 2.37 9.94 10.04
C HIS A 45 2.64 9.23 11.35
N ARG A 46 1.56 8.96 12.09
CA ARG A 46 1.63 8.26 13.37
C ARG A 46 1.76 6.76 13.16
N ARG A 47 2.73 6.14 13.84
CA ARG A 47 2.99 4.70 13.84
C ARG A 47 3.06 4.18 15.27
N ILE A 48 2.36 3.09 15.54
CA ILE A 48 2.19 2.52 16.87
C ILE A 48 2.71 1.09 16.87
N ASP A 49 3.59 0.77 17.81
CA ASP A 49 4.22 -0.55 17.93
C ASP A 49 3.21 -1.62 18.39
N HIS A 50 3.29 -2.82 17.83
CA HIS A 50 2.45 -3.96 18.17
C HIS A 50 2.47 -4.28 19.67
N ALA A 51 3.67 -4.32 20.28
CA ALA A 51 3.82 -4.65 21.68
C ALA A 51 3.21 -3.57 22.61
N GLU A 52 3.27 -2.30 22.21
CA GLU A 52 2.61 -1.21 22.93
C GLU A 52 1.08 -1.36 22.89
N LEU A 53 0.53 -1.71 21.71
CA LEU A 53 -0.91 -1.92 21.56
C LEU A 53 -1.42 -3.14 22.33
N ALA A 54 -0.68 -4.26 22.28
CA ALA A 54 -1.05 -5.46 23.04
C ALA A 54 -1.11 -5.18 24.54
N LYS A 55 -0.10 -4.49 25.08
CA LYS A 55 -0.07 -4.05 26.49
C LYS A 55 -1.22 -3.11 26.83
N PHE A 56 -1.51 -2.16 25.95
CA PHE A 56 -2.61 -1.22 26.14
C PHE A 56 -3.96 -1.92 26.15
N ALA A 57 -4.21 -2.81 25.17
CA ALA A 57 -5.45 -3.57 25.10
C ALA A 57 -5.66 -4.42 26.35
N GLN A 58 -4.61 -5.09 26.85
CA GLN A 58 -4.65 -5.86 28.08
C GLN A 58 -4.94 -4.98 29.30
N ALA A 59 -4.25 -3.82 29.43
CA ALA A 59 -4.41 -2.92 30.57
C ALA A 59 -5.81 -2.30 30.68
N TYR A 60 -6.49 -2.11 29.54
CA TYR A 60 -7.82 -1.49 29.50
C TYR A 60 -8.94 -2.50 29.18
N ASN A 61 -8.63 -3.81 29.17
CA ASN A 61 -9.56 -4.90 28.86
C ASN A 61 -10.31 -4.67 27.52
N LEU A 62 -9.57 -4.20 26.50
CA LEU A 62 -10.10 -3.99 25.15
C LEU A 62 -9.98 -5.27 24.34
N PRO A 63 -10.89 -5.50 23.35
CA PRO A 63 -10.74 -6.62 22.45
C PRO A 63 -9.42 -6.50 21.68
N TRP A 64 -8.57 -7.54 21.74
CA TRP A 64 -7.30 -7.58 21.03
C TRP A 64 -7.29 -8.74 20.04
N ARG A 65 -7.31 -8.42 18.77
CA ARG A 65 -7.26 -9.39 17.65
C ARG A 65 -5.95 -9.35 16.86
N GLY A 66 -5.02 -8.50 17.27
CA GLY A 66 -3.78 -8.26 16.51
C GLY A 66 -2.93 -9.52 16.32
N ASP A 67 -2.90 -10.42 17.31
CA ASP A 67 -2.10 -11.64 17.22
C ASP A 67 -2.71 -12.68 16.27
N GLU A 68 -4.03 -12.77 16.19
CA GLU A 68 -4.74 -13.66 15.27
C GLU A 68 -4.70 -13.13 13.83
N GLU A 69 -4.86 -11.83 13.67
CA GLU A 69 -4.73 -11.18 12.35
C GLU A 69 -3.32 -11.29 11.78
N LEU A 70 -2.28 -11.24 12.61
CA LEU A 70 -0.91 -11.45 12.17
C LEU A 70 -0.64 -12.88 11.67
N LYS A 71 -1.34 -13.88 12.19
CA LYS A 71 -1.13 -15.29 11.83
C LYS A 71 -1.87 -15.71 10.56
N ASN A 72 -2.95 -15.02 10.20
CA ASN A 72 -3.89 -15.49 9.17
C ASN A 72 -4.06 -14.54 7.97
N ARG A 73 -3.31 -13.45 7.85
CA ARG A 73 -3.47 -12.49 6.76
C ARG A 73 -2.31 -12.54 5.77
N LYS A 74 -2.65 -12.92 4.56
CA LYS A 74 -1.91 -12.49 3.38
C LYS A 74 -2.37 -11.06 3.07
N GLU A 75 -1.49 -10.08 3.28
CA GLU A 75 -1.77 -8.68 2.93
C GLU A 75 -1.77 -8.54 1.40
N PHE A 76 -2.69 -7.77 0.86
CA PHE A 76 -2.69 -7.38 -0.55
C PHE A 76 -1.58 -6.35 -0.77
N VAL A 77 -0.53 -6.72 -1.51
CA VAL A 77 0.66 -5.89 -1.68
C VAL A 77 0.50 -4.98 -2.89
N VAL A 78 0.60 -3.68 -2.66
CA VAL A 78 0.59 -2.65 -3.70
C VAL A 78 1.98 -2.03 -3.83
N LEU A 79 2.58 -2.13 -5.01
CA LEU A 79 3.84 -1.46 -5.35
C LEU A 79 3.52 -0.12 -6.04
N GLY A 80 3.90 0.99 -5.41
CA GLY A 80 3.82 2.34 -5.98
C GLY A 80 5.16 2.75 -6.59
N VAL A 81 5.12 3.23 -7.82
CA VAL A 81 6.30 3.67 -8.58
C VAL A 81 6.04 5.08 -9.09
N ASP A 82 6.73 6.07 -8.52
CA ASP A 82 6.59 7.49 -8.88
C ASP A 82 7.88 8.20 -8.45
N ASP A 83 8.49 9.02 -9.28
CA ASP A 83 9.74 9.72 -8.95
C ASP A 83 9.55 10.90 -7.98
N GLU A 84 8.32 11.30 -7.73
CA GLU A 84 7.95 12.30 -6.73
C GLU A 84 7.71 11.65 -5.35
N PRO A 85 8.59 11.81 -4.35
CA PRO A 85 8.40 11.23 -3.02
C PRO A 85 7.10 11.68 -2.34
N ASP A 86 6.68 12.93 -2.58
CA ASP A 86 5.44 13.49 -2.01
C ASP A 86 4.19 12.74 -2.52
N VAL A 87 4.23 12.24 -3.77
CA VAL A 87 3.16 11.41 -4.34
C VAL A 87 3.14 10.03 -3.68
N LEU A 88 4.31 9.43 -3.45
CA LEU A 88 4.41 8.15 -2.74
C LEU A 88 3.93 8.27 -1.28
N ASP A 89 4.27 9.36 -0.60
CA ASP A 89 3.79 9.65 0.75
C ASP A 89 2.26 9.83 0.76
N LEU A 90 1.70 10.54 -0.21
CA LEU A 90 0.25 10.68 -0.37
C LEU A 90 -0.44 9.32 -0.61
N PHE A 91 0.13 8.46 -1.45
CA PHE A 91 -0.41 7.11 -1.66
C PHE A 91 -0.34 6.29 -0.39
N GLN A 92 0.78 6.34 0.33
CA GLN A 92 0.91 5.66 1.62
C GLN A 92 -0.21 6.08 2.58
N ASP A 93 -0.48 7.40 2.68
CA ASP A 93 -1.53 7.94 3.56
C ASP A 93 -2.92 7.44 3.21
N ILE A 94 -3.25 7.51 1.94
CA ILE A 94 -4.54 7.06 1.45
C ILE A 94 -4.70 5.56 1.67
N LEU A 95 -3.69 4.77 1.29
CA LEU A 95 -3.74 3.32 1.32
C LEU A 95 -3.64 2.73 2.73
N ASP A 96 -3.03 3.44 3.67
CA ASP A 96 -3.04 3.10 5.10
C ASP A 96 -4.46 3.00 5.70
N SER A 97 -5.44 3.64 5.07
CA SER A 97 -6.84 3.55 5.47
C SER A 97 -7.50 2.22 5.07
N ILE A 98 -6.92 1.51 4.09
CA ILE A 98 -7.47 0.27 3.53
C ILE A 98 -6.97 -0.94 4.33
N SER A 99 -7.92 -1.68 4.85
CA SER A 99 -7.62 -2.86 5.68
C SER A 99 -7.02 -4.02 4.89
N GLY A 100 -5.91 -4.59 5.40
CA GLY A 100 -5.26 -5.78 4.80
C GLY A 100 -4.53 -5.46 3.50
N LEU A 101 -4.03 -4.23 3.40
CA LEU A 101 -3.19 -3.76 2.32
C LEU A 101 -1.81 -3.38 2.88
N GLN A 102 -0.76 -3.73 2.15
CA GLN A 102 0.61 -3.27 2.35
C GLN A 102 1.00 -2.42 1.15
N PHE A 103 1.45 -1.19 1.38
CA PHE A 103 2.00 -0.33 0.34
C PHE A 103 3.52 -0.30 0.38
N ILE A 104 4.15 -0.36 -0.78
CA ILE A 104 5.59 -0.27 -0.97
C ILE A 104 5.84 0.79 -2.03
N GLY A 105 6.34 1.96 -1.61
CA GLY A 105 6.69 3.06 -2.51
C GLY A 105 8.15 2.98 -2.96
N VAL A 106 8.41 3.18 -4.24
CA VAL A 106 9.75 3.30 -4.82
C VAL A 106 9.82 4.48 -5.79
N SER A 107 10.86 5.28 -5.68
CA SER A 107 11.06 6.49 -6.49
C SER A 107 12.00 6.29 -7.69
N SER A 108 12.30 5.06 -8.05
CA SER A 108 13.20 4.74 -9.17
C SER A 108 12.70 3.50 -9.90
N GLY A 109 12.66 3.58 -11.21
CA GLY A 109 12.26 2.45 -12.06
C GLY A 109 13.17 1.23 -11.92
N PHE A 110 14.47 1.44 -11.66
CA PHE A 110 15.38 0.34 -11.38
C PHE A 110 15.00 -0.40 -10.08
N LEU A 111 14.72 0.36 -9.02
CA LEU A 111 14.23 -0.20 -7.76
C LEU A 111 12.87 -0.87 -7.94
N ALA A 112 12.01 -0.33 -8.79
CA ALA A 112 10.69 -0.92 -9.07
C ALA A 112 10.81 -2.32 -9.68
N ALA A 113 11.72 -2.52 -10.64
CA ALA A 113 11.98 -3.84 -11.22
C ALA A 113 12.52 -4.84 -10.19
N ALA A 114 13.42 -4.40 -9.31
CA ALA A 114 13.94 -5.24 -8.22
C ALA A 114 12.83 -5.60 -7.22
N LYS A 115 12.05 -4.62 -6.78
CA LYS A 115 10.93 -4.82 -5.84
C LYS A 115 9.81 -5.67 -6.43
N LEU A 116 9.52 -5.56 -7.72
CA LEU A 116 8.58 -6.43 -8.40
C LEU A 116 8.92 -7.91 -8.22
N VAL A 117 10.21 -8.25 -8.35
CA VAL A 117 10.69 -9.63 -8.21
C VAL A 117 10.75 -10.08 -6.74
N GLU A 118 11.19 -9.20 -5.85
CA GLU A 118 11.38 -9.48 -4.43
C GLU A 118 10.03 -9.62 -3.70
N GLU A 119 9.17 -8.62 -3.84
CA GLU A 119 7.93 -8.50 -3.06
C GLU A 119 6.73 -9.20 -3.70
N ARG A 120 6.78 -9.47 -5.02
CA ARG A 120 5.67 -10.08 -5.79
C ARG A 120 4.34 -9.41 -5.51
N PRO A 121 4.19 -8.12 -5.83
CA PRO A 121 2.98 -7.36 -5.51
C PRO A 121 1.75 -7.93 -6.23
N ASP A 122 0.59 -7.66 -5.66
CA ASP A 122 -0.72 -8.03 -6.21
C ASP A 122 -1.28 -6.92 -7.12
N LEU A 123 -0.72 -5.71 -7.02
CA LEU A 123 -1.08 -4.55 -7.84
C LEU A 123 0.12 -3.60 -7.97
N VAL A 124 0.28 -2.97 -9.13
CA VAL A 124 1.24 -1.87 -9.35
C VAL A 124 0.50 -0.58 -9.65
N LEU A 125 0.89 0.50 -8.97
CA LEU A 125 0.56 1.88 -9.31
C LEU A 125 1.80 2.48 -9.96
N LEU A 126 1.71 2.93 -11.21
CA LEU A 126 2.87 3.31 -12.00
C LEU A 126 2.70 4.69 -12.62
N ASP A 127 3.58 5.63 -12.32
CA ASP A 127 3.70 6.83 -13.13
C ASP A 127 4.41 6.50 -14.45
N PHE A 128 3.93 7.11 -15.52
CA PHE A 128 4.50 6.97 -16.87
C PHE A 128 5.48 8.08 -17.24
N MET A 129 5.59 9.12 -16.40
CA MET A 129 6.42 10.30 -16.68
C MET A 129 7.66 10.37 -15.77
N MET A 130 8.38 9.26 -15.62
CA MET A 130 9.60 9.24 -14.81
C MET A 130 10.86 9.44 -15.69
N PRO A 131 11.86 10.21 -15.22
CA PRO A 131 13.06 10.53 -16.02
C PRO A 131 13.97 9.34 -16.33
N GLU A 132 14.05 8.34 -15.43
CA GLU A 132 15.07 7.28 -15.49
C GLU A 132 14.56 5.96 -16.06
N LEU A 133 13.29 5.64 -15.88
CA LEU A 133 12.64 4.46 -16.46
C LEU A 133 11.24 4.85 -16.91
N ASP A 134 11.05 4.82 -18.20
CA ASP A 134 9.76 4.99 -18.83
C ASP A 134 8.80 3.89 -18.36
N GLY A 135 7.60 4.28 -17.94
CA GLY A 135 6.54 3.33 -17.55
C GLY A 135 6.24 2.27 -18.59
N PHE A 136 6.47 2.57 -19.87
CA PHE A 136 6.37 1.58 -20.96
C PHE A 136 7.44 0.48 -20.85
N GLU A 137 8.66 0.81 -20.44
CA GLU A 137 9.73 -0.17 -20.24
C GLU A 137 9.43 -1.08 -19.05
N PHE A 138 8.93 -0.51 -17.96
CA PHE A 138 8.48 -1.29 -16.82
C PHE A 138 7.36 -2.27 -17.21
N CYS A 139 6.35 -1.81 -17.93
CA CYS A 139 5.27 -2.68 -18.41
C CYS A 139 5.81 -3.81 -19.31
N ARG A 140 6.70 -3.50 -20.26
CA ARG A 140 7.33 -4.53 -21.10
C ARG A 140 8.09 -5.56 -20.28
N PHE A 141 8.90 -5.11 -19.32
CA PHE A 141 9.61 -5.99 -18.40
C PHE A 141 8.65 -6.89 -17.64
N ALA A 142 7.60 -6.35 -17.03
CA ALA A 142 6.62 -7.11 -16.29
C ALA A 142 5.88 -8.14 -17.18
N ARG A 143 5.48 -7.76 -18.40
CA ARG A 143 4.71 -8.63 -19.30
C ARG A 143 5.55 -9.74 -19.95
N GLN A 144 6.86 -9.57 -20.06
CA GLN A 144 7.78 -10.60 -20.56
C GLN A 144 8.04 -11.71 -19.53
N ASP A 145 7.87 -11.45 -18.24
CA ASP A 145 8.05 -12.45 -17.19
C ASP A 145 6.72 -13.19 -16.94
N PRO A 146 6.67 -14.53 -17.12
CA PRO A 146 5.46 -15.32 -16.90
C PRO A 146 4.86 -15.17 -15.50
N ARG A 147 5.67 -14.77 -14.49
CA ARG A 147 5.22 -14.54 -13.12
C ARG A 147 4.34 -13.31 -12.98
N PHE A 148 4.51 -12.32 -13.86
CA PHE A 148 3.87 -11.01 -13.79
C PHE A 148 3.00 -10.69 -15.01
N LYS A 149 2.84 -11.63 -15.94
CA LYS A 149 2.07 -11.40 -17.17
C LYS A 149 0.63 -10.92 -16.91
N ASP A 150 0.02 -11.42 -15.84
CA ASP A 150 -1.37 -11.13 -15.43
C ASP A 150 -1.45 -10.14 -14.24
N LEU A 151 -0.30 -9.63 -13.77
CA LEU A 151 -0.24 -8.67 -12.67
C LEU A 151 -1.00 -7.38 -13.05
N PRO A 152 -2.00 -6.94 -12.27
CA PRO A 152 -2.67 -5.68 -12.53
C PRO A 152 -1.72 -4.49 -12.43
N ILE A 153 -1.77 -3.61 -13.44
CA ILE A 153 -1.02 -2.35 -13.47
C ILE A 153 -2.02 -1.21 -13.69
N ILE A 154 -2.02 -0.25 -12.80
CA ILE A 154 -2.75 1.01 -12.93
C ILE A 154 -1.75 2.11 -13.27
N ALA A 155 -1.88 2.74 -14.42
CA ALA A 155 -1.16 3.97 -14.72
C ALA A 155 -1.76 5.13 -13.91
N VAL A 156 -0.91 5.87 -13.19
CA VAL A 156 -1.32 7.06 -12.43
C VAL A 156 -0.55 8.25 -12.99
N THR A 157 -1.12 8.97 -13.93
CA THR A 157 -0.36 9.89 -14.79
C THR A 157 -1.08 11.20 -15.08
N GLY A 158 -0.33 12.26 -15.40
CA GLY A 158 -0.84 13.52 -15.92
C GLY A 158 -1.15 13.51 -17.43
N LEU A 159 -0.77 12.46 -18.16
CA LEU A 159 -1.00 12.33 -19.60
C LEU A 159 -2.48 12.10 -19.89
N LYS A 160 -3.08 13.01 -20.69
CA LYS A 160 -4.53 13.04 -20.97
C LYS A 160 -4.90 12.67 -22.41
N GLY A 161 -3.91 12.56 -23.31
CA GLY A 161 -4.15 12.31 -24.72
C GLY A 161 -4.66 10.89 -24.98
N ASP A 162 -5.58 10.75 -25.92
CA ASP A 162 -6.14 9.43 -26.29
C ASP A 162 -5.07 8.51 -26.89
N GLU A 163 -4.11 9.07 -27.63
CA GLU A 163 -3.00 8.32 -28.22
C GLU A 163 -2.07 7.75 -27.15
N GLU A 164 -1.73 8.54 -26.12
CA GLU A 164 -0.92 8.10 -24.99
C GLU A 164 -1.63 7.02 -24.18
N GLN A 165 -2.91 7.18 -23.93
CA GLN A 165 -3.72 6.18 -23.23
C GLN A 165 -3.80 4.87 -24.01
N MET A 166 -3.94 4.94 -25.34
CA MET A 166 -3.94 3.75 -26.19
C MET A 166 -2.59 3.02 -26.11
N LYS A 167 -1.47 3.73 -26.21
CA LYS A 167 -0.12 3.16 -26.04
C LYS A 167 0.07 2.49 -24.68
N MET A 168 -0.43 3.10 -23.59
CA MET A 168 -0.38 2.49 -22.24
C MET A 168 -1.16 1.17 -22.20
N ARG A 169 -2.35 1.11 -22.79
CA ARG A 169 -3.14 -0.13 -22.86
C ARG A 169 -2.45 -1.21 -23.69
N GLU A 170 -1.85 -0.85 -24.81
CA GLU A 170 -1.05 -1.75 -25.65
C GLU A 170 0.19 -2.28 -24.90
N ALA A 171 0.79 -1.46 -24.02
CA ALA A 171 1.87 -1.88 -23.14
C ALA A 171 1.41 -2.82 -22.02
N GLY A 172 0.10 -3.01 -21.85
CA GLY A 172 -0.46 -3.95 -20.87
C GLY A 172 -0.95 -3.30 -19.58
N VAL A 173 -1.21 -1.98 -19.57
CA VAL A 173 -1.88 -1.30 -18.45
C VAL A 173 -3.34 -1.72 -18.39
N ASN A 174 -3.81 -2.07 -17.19
CA ASN A 174 -5.19 -2.53 -16.96
C ASN A 174 -6.15 -1.36 -16.77
N GLU A 175 -5.72 -0.31 -16.04
CA GLU A 175 -6.49 0.91 -15.82
C GLU A 175 -5.61 2.15 -15.88
N ILE A 176 -6.21 3.31 -16.15
CA ILE A 176 -5.52 4.60 -16.21
C ILE A 176 -6.25 5.57 -15.29
N LEU A 177 -5.53 6.13 -14.34
CA LEU A 177 -5.97 7.19 -13.45
C LEU A 177 -5.28 8.49 -13.87
N ILE A 178 -6.06 9.44 -14.37
CA ILE A 178 -5.54 10.75 -14.78
C ILE A 178 -5.49 11.69 -13.58
N LYS A 179 -4.30 12.19 -13.24
CA LYS A 179 -4.09 13.23 -12.21
C LYS A 179 -4.71 14.58 -12.68
N PRO A 180 -5.44 15.34 -11.81
CA PRO A 180 -5.87 15.01 -10.45
C PRO A 180 -7.13 14.13 -10.42
N PHE A 181 -7.24 13.28 -9.42
CA PHE A 181 -8.42 12.45 -9.13
C PHE A 181 -8.85 12.63 -7.66
N SER A 182 -10.09 12.27 -7.35
CA SER A 182 -10.57 12.32 -5.98
C SER A 182 -10.08 11.15 -5.14
N HIS A 183 -9.94 11.37 -3.83
CA HIS A 183 -9.61 10.34 -2.85
C HIS A 183 -10.52 9.11 -2.98
N ASP A 184 -11.84 9.31 -2.99
CA ASP A 184 -12.82 8.21 -3.02
C ASP A 184 -12.75 7.40 -4.32
N TYR A 185 -12.46 8.07 -5.44
CA TYR A 185 -12.28 7.39 -6.72
C TYR A 185 -11.04 6.50 -6.72
N PHE A 186 -9.92 7.00 -6.16
CA PHE A 186 -8.69 6.25 -6.03
C PHE A 186 -8.86 5.03 -5.11
N VAL A 187 -9.39 5.25 -3.90
CA VAL A 187 -9.67 4.18 -2.92
C VAL A 187 -10.58 3.11 -3.52
N GLY A 188 -11.69 3.51 -4.16
CA GLY A 188 -12.62 2.57 -4.78
C GLY A 188 -11.97 1.68 -5.86
N LYS A 189 -10.98 2.23 -6.62
CA LYS A 189 -10.21 1.43 -7.59
C LYS A 189 -9.33 0.39 -6.91
N ILE A 190 -8.60 0.77 -5.88
CA ILE A 190 -7.72 -0.15 -5.16
C ILE A 190 -8.51 -1.27 -4.47
N GLU A 191 -9.60 -0.91 -3.79
CA GLU A 191 -10.49 -1.88 -3.15
C GLU A 191 -11.10 -2.87 -4.15
N HIS A 192 -11.44 -2.40 -5.35
CA HIS A 192 -11.93 -3.27 -6.42
C HIS A 192 -10.91 -4.36 -6.79
N PHE A 193 -9.63 -4.01 -6.97
CA PHE A 193 -8.57 -4.98 -7.26
C PHE A 193 -8.34 -5.92 -6.06
N GLN A 194 -8.32 -5.41 -4.86
CA GLN A 194 -8.17 -6.20 -3.64
C GLN A 194 -9.31 -7.24 -3.50
N GLN A 195 -10.54 -6.85 -3.76
CA GLN A 195 -11.70 -7.76 -3.70
C GLN A 195 -11.66 -8.84 -4.77
N ARG A 196 -11.23 -8.48 -5.99
CA ARG A 196 -11.04 -9.47 -7.05
C ARG A 196 -9.96 -10.48 -6.71
N HIS A 197 -8.84 -10.04 -6.16
CA HIS A 197 -7.74 -10.90 -5.71
C HIS A 197 -8.24 -11.91 -4.65
N LYS A 198 -8.96 -11.47 -3.63
CA LYS A 198 -9.54 -12.34 -2.59
C LYS A 198 -10.47 -13.41 -3.17
N LYS A 199 -11.33 -13.04 -4.10
CA LYS A 199 -12.24 -14.01 -4.76
C LYS A 199 -11.48 -15.07 -5.56
N MET A 200 -10.35 -14.72 -6.15
CA MET A 200 -9.51 -15.68 -6.89
C MET A 200 -8.80 -16.65 -5.95
N GLU A 201 -8.36 -16.19 -4.77
CA GLU A 201 -7.75 -17.05 -3.75
C GLU A 201 -8.74 -18.00 -3.07
N GLU A 202 -9.99 -17.56 -2.83
CA GLU A 202 -11.05 -18.35 -2.21
C GLU A 202 -11.68 -19.39 -3.17
N GLY A 203 -11.49 -19.22 -4.48
CA GLY A 203 -12.04 -20.09 -5.51
C GLY A 203 -11.14 -21.25 -5.91
N HIS A 204 -9.98 -21.40 -5.27
CA HIS A 204 -9.03 -22.52 -5.45
C HIS A 204 -8.92 -23.32 -4.17
#